data_f7e2775b7f355c73f04aa3f86476e4c0
#
_entry.id   f7e2775b7f355c73f04aa3f86476e4c0
#
_cell.length_a   1.000
_cell.length_b   1.000
_cell.length_c   1.000
_cell.angle_alpha   90.00
_cell.angle_beta   90.00
_cell.angle_gamma   90.00
#
_symmetry.space_group_name_H-M   'P 1'
#
loop_
_entity.id
_entity.type
_entity.pdbx_description
1 polymer ?
#
loop_
_entity_poly.entity_id
_entity_poly.type
_entity_poly.pdbx_seq_one_letter_code
_entity_poly.pdbx_strand_id
1 'polypeptide(L)' 'MPSRIEVPVSKLSPDALEGLVDEFITREGTDYGEREYDLSEKRASVLRQLERGEVAVVFDFESESTTLVTRQELRQLGDD' A
#
# COMPACT_ATOMS: atom_id res chain seq x y z
N MET A 1 8.70 19.72 -8.32
CA MET A 1 8.14 18.53 -8.90
C MET A 1 8.07 17.43 -7.90
N PRO A 2 6.94 16.81 -7.77
CA PRO A 2 6.86 15.71 -6.85
C PRO A 2 7.65 14.54 -7.39
N SER A 3 8.25 13.80 -6.49
CA SER A 3 8.98 12.60 -6.89
C SER A 3 8.07 11.39 -6.82
N ARG A 4 6.81 11.58 -6.45
CA ARG A 4 5.85 10.48 -6.36
C ARG A 4 4.54 10.89 -6.95
N ILE A 5 3.82 9.93 -7.51
CA ILE A 5 2.47 10.19 -7.97
C ILE A 5 1.59 9.05 -7.50
N GLU A 6 0.31 9.35 -7.32
CA GLU A 6 -0.65 8.34 -6.95
C GLU A 6 -1.07 7.59 -8.21
N VAL A 7 -1.14 6.28 -8.11
CA VAL A 7 -1.49 5.43 -9.23
C VAL A 7 -2.85 4.80 -8.94
N PRO A 8 -3.79 4.86 -9.87
CA PRO A 8 -5.08 4.21 -9.65
C PRO A 8 -4.91 2.71 -9.54
N VAL A 9 -5.65 2.11 -8.62
CA VAL A 9 -5.56 0.68 -8.42
C VAL A 9 -5.91 -0.07 -9.70
N SER A 10 -6.83 0.49 -10.49
CA SER A 10 -7.25 -0.17 -11.71
C SER A 10 -6.15 -0.32 -12.73
N LYS A 11 -5.05 0.39 -12.56
CA LYS A 11 -3.94 0.26 -13.47
C LYS A 11 -3.02 -0.90 -13.12
N LEU A 12 -3.26 -1.54 -12.01
CA LEU A 12 -2.41 -2.62 -11.57
C LEU A 12 -3.03 -3.97 -11.89
N SER A 13 -2.19 -4.93 -12.23
CA SER A 13 -2.70 -6.28 -12.38
C SER A 13 -2.98 -6.85 -11.01
N PRO A 14 -3.81 -7.89 -10.93
CA PRO A 14 -4.09 -8.50 -9.62
C PRO A 14 -2.84 -9.02 -8.94
N ASP A 15 -1.91 -9.57 -9.71
CA ASP A 15 -0.68 -10.07 -9.13
C ASP A 15 0.16 -8.95 -8.55
N ALA A 16 0.26 -7.85 -9.28
CA ALA A 16 1.05 -6.73 -8.81
C ALA A 16 0.43 -6.14 -7.55
N LEU A 17 -0.89 -6.04 -7.53
CA LEU A 17 -1.56 -5.49 -6.38
C LEU A 17 -1.37 -6.39 -5.16
N GLU A 18 -1.47 -7.69 -5.35
CA GLU A 18 -1.29 -8.60 -4.25
C GLU A 18 0.11 -8.48 -3.66
N GLY A 19 1.12 -8.35 -4.52
CA GLY A 19 2.48 -8.17 -4.03
C GLY A 19 2.64 -6.91 -3.22
N LEU A 20 2.01 -5.83 -3.67
CA LEU A 20 2.10 -4.57 -2.93
C LEU A 20 1.39 -4.67 -1.59
N VAL A 21 0.26 -5.34 -1.55
CA VAL A 21 -0.49 -5.52 -0.32
C VAL A 21 0.35 -6.32 0.67
N ASP A 22 0.97 -7.39 0.22
CA ASP A 22 1.80 -8.21 1.10
C ASP A 22 2.98 -7.42 1.63
N GLU A 23 3.59 -6.63 0.77
CA GLU A 23 4.72 -5.83 1.18
C GLU A 23 4.30 -4.80 2.22
N PHE A 24 3.14 -4.21 2.02
CA PHE A 24 2.62 -3.22 2.95
C PHE A 24 2.37 -3.85 4.32
N ILE A 25 1.79 -5.04 4.35
CA ILE A 25 1.51 -5.73 5.59
C ILE A 25 2.81 -6.03 6.32
N THR A 26 3.81 -6.50 5.59
CA THR A 26 5.10 -6.79 6.18
C THR A 26 5.77 -5.54 6.73
N ARG A 27 5.67 -4.46 5.99
CA ARG A 27 6.31 -3.23 6.38
C ARG A 27 5.69 -2.65 7.65
N GLU A 28 4.38 -2.87 7.81
CA GLU A 28 3.71 -2.36 8.98
C GLU A 28 4.17 -3.07 10.23
N GLY A 29 4.90 -4.13 10.09
CA GLY A 29 5.44 -4.80 11.24
C GLY A 29 4.43 -5.62 11.99
N THR A 30 3.44 -6.10 11.32
CA THR A 30 2.44 -6.92 11.96
C THR A 30 3.09 -8.17 12.48
N ASP A 31 2.79 -8.47 13.72
CA ASP A 31 3.41 -9.61 14.34
C ASP A 31 2.51 -10.81 14.16
N TYR A 32 2.94 -11.74 13.36
CA TYR A 32 2.15 -12.91 13.16
C TYR A 32 2.48 -14.01 14.15
N GLY A 33 3.57 -13.88 14.82
CA GLY A 33 4.09 -14.97 15.59
C GLY A 33 3.22 -15.38 16.72
N GLU A 34 2.56 -14.43 17.33
CA GLU A 34 1.80 -14.74 18.43
C GLU A 34 0.39 -14.96 18.15
N ARG A 35 -0.11 -14.44 17.07
CA ARG A 35 -1.46 -14.61 16.74
C ARG A 35 -1.54 -15.32 15.50
N GLU A 36 -2.53 -16.05 15.31
CA GLU A 36 -2.65 -16.71 14.11
C GLU A 36 -3.50 -15.92 13.21
N TYR A 37 -3.11 -14.74 12.87
CA TYR A 37 -3.82 -13.97 11.90
C TYR A 37 -3.73 -14.63 10.57
N ASP A 38 -4.83 -14.74 9.92
CA ASP A 38 -4.88 -15.25 8.59
C ASP A 38 -4.40 -14.15 7.67
N LEU A 39 -3.40 -14.43 6.87
CA LEU A 39 -2.88 -13.47 5.93
C LEU A 39 -3.95 -12.99 4.97
N SER A 40 -4.87 -13.86 4.61
CA SER A 40 -5.92 -13.45 3.70
C SER A 40 -6.85 -12.42 4.34
N GLU A 41 -7.04 -12.48 5.64
CA GLU A 41 -7.82 -11.46 6.32
C GLU A 41 -7.10 -10.13 6.31
N LYS A 42 -5.79 -10.18 6.48
CA LYS A 42 -5.01 -8.95 6.42
C LYS A 42 -5.07 -8.35 5.03
N ARG A 43 -4.96 -9.18 4.01
CA ARG A 43 -5.05 -8.68 2.65
C ARG A 43 -6.40 -8.05 2.39
N ALA A 44 -7.46 -8.70 2.84
CA ALA A 44 -8.79 -8.16 2.62
C ALA A 44 -8.96 -6.82 3.32
N SER A 45 -8.37 -6.69 4.49
CA SER A 45 -8.45 -5.44 5.22
C SER A 45 -7.75 -4.31 4.45
N VAL A 46 -6.56 -4.58 3.93
CA VAL A 46 -5.84 -3.57 3.18
C VAL A 46 -6.58 -3.21 1.90
N LEU A 47 -7.16 -4.20 1.24
CA LEU A 47 -7.92 -3.92 0.02
C LEU A 47 -9.13 -3.04 0.31
N ARG A 48 -9.77 -3.25 1.45
CA ARG A 48 -10.87 -2.39 1.83
C ARG A 48 -10.38 -0.98 2.09
N GLN A 49 -9.22 -0.83 2.71
CA GLN A 49 -8.67 0.48 2.94
C GLN A 49 -8.35 1.18 1.63
N LEU A 50 -7.90 0.43 0.64
CA LEU A 50 -7.67 0.99 -0.67
C LEU A 50 -8.97 1.50 -1.28
N GLU A 51 -10.04 0.74 -1.13
CA GLU A 51 -11.31 1.15 -1.67
C GLU A 51 -11.85 2.40 -0.99
N ARG A 52 -11.56 2.53 0.29
CA ARG A 52 -12.04 3.68 1.03
C ARG A 52 -11.14 4.89 0.86
N GLY A 53 -10.01 4.72 0.24
CA GLY A 53 -9.08 5.84 0.08
C GLY A 53 -8.19 6.06 1.29
N GLU A 54 -8.17 5.13 2.22
CA GLU A 54 -7.32 5.26 3.39
C GLU A 54 -5.90 4.86 3.08
N VAL A 55 -5.69 4.07 2.06
CA VAL A 55 -4.38 3.66 1.60
C VAL A 55 -4.32 3.96 0.11
N ALA A 56 -3.18 4.37 -0.38
CA ALA A 56 -3.03 4.72 -1.78
C ALA A 56 -1.81 4.03 -2.37
N VAL A 57 -1.86 3.81 -3.67
CA VAL A 57 -0.72 3.28 -4.40
C VAL A 57 0.04 4.46 -4.95
N VAL A 58 1.34 4.50 -4.74
CA VAL A 58 2.16 5.57 -5.26
C VAL A 58 3.35 5.00 -6.02
N PHE A 59 3.76 5.70 -7.04
CA PHE A 59 4.96 5.36 -7.78
C PHE A 59 6.03 6.39 -7.45
N ASP A 60 7.19 5.91 -7.04
CA ASP A 60 8.29 6.78 -6.69
C ASP A 60 9.24 6.83 -7.87
N PHE A 61 9.44 8.01 -8.43
CA PHE A 61 10.30 8.15 -9.60
C PHE A 61 11.77 7.99 -9.28
N GLU A 62 12.15 8.29 -8.05
CA GLU A 62 13.54 8.16 -7.71
C GLU A 62 13.99 6.72 -7.62
N SER A 63 13.19 5.90 -6.96
CA SER A 63 13.54 4.49 -6.85
C SER A 63 12.91 3.67 -7.95
N GLU A 64 12.03 4.30 -8.73
CA GLU A 64 11.32 3.62 -9.82
C GLU A 64 10.59 2.42 -9.29
N SER A 65 9.92 2.59 -8.16
CA SER A 65 9.20 1.48 -7.57
C SER A 65 7.82 1.95 -7.14
N THR A 66 6.93 1.01 -7.01
CA THR A 66 5.56 1.26 -6.61
C THR A 66 5.37 0.70 -5.21
N THR A 67 4.63 1.42 -4.39
CA THR A 67 4.40 0.95 -3.03
C THR A 67 3.07 1.46 -2.54
N LEU A 68 2.63 0.95 -1.41
CA LEU A 68 1.41 1.45 -0.77
C LEU A 68 1.78 2.33 0.41
N VAL A 69 1.03 3.37 0.60
CA VAL A 69 1.21 4.24 1.76
C VAL A 69 -0.16 4.59 2.29
N THR A 70 -0.24 4.94 3.57
CA THR A 70 -1.51 5.41 4.10
C THR A 70 -1.78 6.79 3.55
N ARG A 71 -3.03 7.18 3.55
CA ARG A 71 -3.39 8.51 3.09
C ARG A 71 -2.70 9.57 3.94
N GLN A 72 -2.57 9.30 5.23
CA GLN A 72 -1.90 10.22 6.11
C GLN A 72 -0.44 10.37 5.74
N GLU A 73 0.24 9.26 5.44
CA GLU A 73 1.62 9.32 5.00
C GLU A 73 1.75 10.10 3.70
N LEU A 74 0.80 9.90 2.82
CA LEU A 74 0.83 10.57 1.54
C LEU A 74 0.75 12.08 1.72
N ARG A 75 -0.11 12.51 2.63
CA ARG A 75 -0.19 13.93 2.88
C ARG A 75 1.11 14.49 3.40
N GLN A 76 1.76 13.76 4.29
CA GLN A 76 3.00 14.25 4.85
C GLN A 76 4.11 14.27 3.83
N LEU A 77 4.11 13.28 2.95
CA LEU A 77 5.18 13.23 1.99
C LEU A 77 4.96 14.15 0.81
N GLY A 78 3.74 14.26 0.39
CA GLY A 78 3.45 14.95 -0.80
C GLY A 78 3.08 16.34 -0.69
N ASP A 79 3.16 16.92 0.45
CA ASP A 79 2.73 18.05 0.58
C ASP A 79 3.42 19.11 0.30
N ASP A 80 3.47 19.64 -0.09
CA ASP A 80 4.03 20.60 -0.40
C ASP A 80 3.59 21.42 -0.62
#